data_867e211ce113d9406e7f1862854c39ee
#
_entry.id   867e211ce113d9406e7f1862854c39ee
#
_cell.length_a   1.000
_cell.length_b   1.000
_cell.length_c   1.000
_cell.angle_alpha   90.00
_cell.angle_beta   90.00
_cell.angle_gamma   90.00
#
_symmetry.space_group_name_H-M   'P 1'
#
loop_
_entity.id
_entity.type
_entity.pdbx_description
1 polymer ?
#
loop_
_entity_poly.entity_id
_entity_poly.type
_entity_poly.pdbx_seq_one_letter_code
_entity_poly.pdbx_strand_id
1 'polypeptide(L)'
;MADATIPNKRGKKSRRVRLEDIAEKVGVSLSTVSRALTGEKGVRDDIRQRILEAAKDANYPMPAPVPGKKIMIAASSAAMIDYVRNQFTLHVLEGARDRAQMLGLDIITRPIADASDERSVLDEAGSDPDVTGLLFLTVDDERMLAATRAFDKPVVLINGDDPHMRLSSVTPCNRSAAQLATDRLLDLGHRRILFLMRPGRRTIERRQEGFWDALRHRGITPTPDMTVTVDDWLPELATQAIADRIAASGLDFTAILTAGDSLAAGAMMAVQQAGYSVPDDVSVMGMDDLPQAAFLNPPLSTVHIPMREIGMTAVDLLRDLCTGVPALSRRIELACHVVERRSVSAPAGMR
;
A
#
# COMPACT_ATOMS: atom_id res chain seq x y z
N MET A 1 47.30 -47.34 -23.30
CA MET A 1 47.18 -46.07 -22.52
C MET A 1 45.74 -45.93 -22.13
N ALA A 2 45.48 -46.02 -20.85
CA ALA A 2 44.11 -46.20 -20.26
C ALA A 2 43.32 -44.95 -20.31
N ASP A 3 42.13 -45.13 -20.85
CA ASP A 3 41.04 -44.12 -20.82
C ASP A 3 40.31 -44.19 -19.45
N ALA A 4 40.41 -43.14 -18.66
CA ALA A 4 39.82 -43.08 -17.33
C ALA A 4 38.47 -42.33 -17.41
N THR A 5 37.41 -43.09 -17.60
CA THR A 5 36.02 -42.58 -17.58
C THR A 5 35.62 -42.25 -16.16
N ILE A 6 35.40 -40.94 -15.85
CA ILE A 6 34.88 -40.46 -14.58
C ILE A 6 33.35 -40.67 -14.54
N PRO A 7 32.78 -41.38 -13.56
CA PRO A 7 31.33 -41.54 -13.46
C PRO A 7 30.64 -40.26 -12.99
N ASN A 8 29.80 -39.72 -13.82
CA ASN A 8 28.93 -38.58 -13.55
C ASN A 8 27.85 -38.94 -12.49
N LYS A 9 28.07 -38.63 -11.22
CA LYS A 9 27.07 -38.74 -10.18
C LYS A 9 26.02 -37.64 -10.39
N ARG A 10 24.95 -37.93 -11.13
CA ARG A 10 23.73 -37.15 -11.13
C ARG A 10 23.13 -37.15 -9.72
N GLY A 11 23.33 -36.07 -8.95
CA GLY A 11 22.69 -35.83 -7.69
C GLY A 11 21.16 -35.83 -7.88
N LYS A 12 20.45 -36.70 -7.15
CA LYS A 12 18.99 -36.67 -7.05
C LYS A 12 18.57 -35.26 -6.59
N LYS A 13 17.96 -34.46 -7.47
CA LYS A 13 17.25 -33.23 -7.07
C LYS A 13 16.23 -33.63 -6.01
N SER A 14 16.38 -33.17 -4.77
CA SER A 14 15.41 -33.41 -3.71
C SER A 14 14.07 -32.78 -4.18
N ARG A 15 13.05 -33.60 -4.32
CA ARG A 15 11.70 -33.17 -4.68
C ARG A 15 11.22 -32.21 -3.58
N ARG A 16 10.93 -30.98 -3.93
CA ARG A 16 10.39 -29.98 -3.00
C ARG A 16 9.03 -30.47 -2.52
N VAL A 17 8.90 -30.69 -1.21
CA VAL A 17 7.64 -31.14 -0.59
C VAL A 17 6.54 -30.11 -0.86
N ARG A 18 5.35 -30.57 -1.23
CA ARG A 18 4.19 -29.74 -1.55
C ARG A 18 3.11 -29.93 -0.50
N LEU A 19 2.14 -29.02 -0.44
CA LEU A 19 0.97 -29.11 0.45
C LEU A 19 0.16 -30.40 0.19
N GLU A 20 0.11 -30.82 -1.08
CA GLU A 20 -0.55 -32.06 -1.50
C GLU A 20 0.04 -33.29 -0.82
N ASP A 21 1.37 -33.35 -0.69
CA ASP A 21 2.08 -34.47 -0.06
C ASP A 21 1.71 -34.59 1.44
N ILE A 22 1.48 -33.44 2.12
CA ILE A 22 1.04 -33.38 3.51
C ILE A 22 -0.44 -33.78 3.64
N ALA A 23 -1.29 -33.27 2.72
CA ALA A 23 -2.70 -33.58 2.69
C ALA A 23 -2.96 -35.09 2.52
N GLU A 24 -2.22 -35.73 1.62
CA GLU A 24 -2.24 -37.18 1.40
C GLU A 24 -1.76 -37.94 2.65
N LYS A 25 -0.64 -37.53 3.26
CA LYS A 25 -0.06 -38.18 4.45
C LYS A 25 -1.01 -38.16 5.65
N VAL A 26 -1.77 -37.05 5.85
CA VAL A 26 -2.67 -36.88 7.01
C VAL A 26 -4.09 -37.36 6.69
N GLY A 27 -4.47 -37.51 5.42
CA GLY A 27 -5.82 -37.92 4.96
C GLY A 27 -6.85 -36.79 5.09
N VAL A 28 -6.48 -35.55 4.76
CA VAL A 28 -7.35 -34.38 4.83
C VAL A 28 -7.29 -33.59 3.52
N SER A 29 -8.24 -32.66 3.33
CA SER A 29 -8.23 -31.80 2.15
C SER A 29 -7.05 -30.80 2.16
N LEU A 30 -6.62 -30.37 0.97
CA LEU A 30 -5.60 -29.34 0.79
C LEU A 30 -5.95 -28.05 1.54
N SER A 31 -7.23 -27.65 1.51
CA SER A 31 -7.73 -26.47 2.24
C SER A 31 -7.65 -26.64 3.76
N THR A 32 -7.79 -27.86 4.26
CA THR A 32 -7.62 -28.17 5.69
C THR A 32 -6.17 -28.07 6.09
N VAL A 33 -5.24 -28.55 5.26
CA VAL A 33 -3.78 -28.40 5.50
C VAL A 33 -3.39 -26.94 5.49
N SER A 34 -3.82 -26.19 4.47
CA SER A 34 -3.55 -24.76 4.37
C SER A 34 -4.01 -24.02 5.63
N ARG A 35 -5.28 -24.20 6.03
CA ARG A 35 -5.85 -23.59 7.24
C ARG A 35 -5.13 -24.00 8.53
N ALA A 36 -4.72 -25.27 8.64
CA ALA A 36 -3.98 -25.72 9.80
C ALA A 36 -2.60 -25.07 9.92
N LEU A 37 -1.88 -24.95 8.80
CA LEU A 37 -0.54 -24.36 8.75
C LEU A 37 -0.55 -22.83 8.92
N THR A 38 -1.64 -22.17 8.48
CA THR A 38 -1.82 -20.71 8.64
C THR A 38 -2.45 -20.30 9.98
N GLY A 39 -2.83 -21.28 10.83
CA GLY A 39 -3.42 -20.98 12.13
C GLY A 39 -4.92 -20.65 12.09
N GLU A 40 -5.59 -20.76 10.93
CA GLU A 40 -7.01 -20.42 10.79
C GLU A 40 -7.94 -21.26 11.67
N LYS A 41 -9.05 -20.65 12.13
CA LYS A 41 -10.10 -21.33 12.90
C LYS A 41 -10.85 -22.35 11.99
N GLY A 42 -11.44 -23.37 12.62
CA GLY A 42 -12.25 -24.39 11.92
C GLY A 42 -11.51 -25.67 11.58
N VAL A 43 -10.27 -25.85 12.02
CA VAL A 43 -9.55 -27.13 12.05
C VAL A 43 -9.48 -27.61 13.48
N ARG A 44 -9.96 -28.85 13.73
CA ARG A 44 -9.88 -29.46 15.08
C ARG A 44 -8.43 -29.59 15.53
N ASP A 45 -8.18 -29.44 16.83
CA ASP A 45 -6.83 -29.40 17.38
C ASP A 45 -6.03 -30.70 17.15
N ASP A 46 -6.72 -31.86 17.22
CA ASP A 46 -6.09 -33.16 16.91
C ASP A 46 -5.61 -33.27 15.47
N ILE A 47 -6.42 -32.76 14.52
CA ILE A 47 -6.06 -32.72 13.09
C ILE A 47 -4.95 -31.70 12.83
N ARG A 48 -5.04 -30.53 13.48
CA ARG A 48 -4.00 -29.49 13.38
C ARG A 48 -2.66 -30.04 13.82
N GLN A 49 -2.61 -30.70 14.97
CA GLN A 49 -1.37 -31.29 15.51
C GLN A 49 -0.76 -32.30 14.53
N ARG A 50 -1.56 -33.21 13.99
CA ARG A 50 -1.13 -34.21 13.00
C ARG A 50 -0.58 -33.56 11.72
N ILE A 51 -1.19 -32.46 11.24
CA ILE A 51 -0.72 -31.72 10.08
C ILE A 51 0.63 -31.06 10.37
N LEU A 52 0.79 -30.43 11.55
CA LEU A 52 2.04 -29.78 11.96
C LEU A 52 3.20 -30.79 12.08
N GLU A 53 2.94 -31.97 12.66
CA GLU A 53 3.91 -33.06 12.76
C GLU A 53 4.29 -33.57 11.36
N ALA A 54 3.31 -33.83 10.49
CA ALA A 54 3.56 -34.29 9.13
C ALA A 54 4.37 -33.31 8.29
N ALA A 55 4.12 -32.01 8.47
CA ALA A 55 4.86 -30.94 7.81
C ALA A 55 6.31 -30.85 8.31
N LYS A 56 6.51 -30.99 9.63
CA LYS A 56 7.85 -31.02 10.25
C LYS A 56 8.67 -32.21 9.75
N ASP A 57 8.10 -33.41 9.77
CA ASP A 57 8.74 -34.62 9.26
C ASP A 57 9.14 -34.55 7.78
N ALA A 58 8.31 -33.87 7.00
CA ALA A 58 8.54 -33.68 5.59
C ALA A 58 9.53 -32.54 5.27
N ASN A 59 10.08 -31.85 6.26
CA ASN A 59 10.84 -30.61 6.09
C ASN A 59 10.11 -29.57 5.23
N TYR A 60 8.77 -29.53 5.35
CA TYR A 60 7.99 -28.48 4.70
C TYR A 60 8.33 -27.16 5.40
N PRO A 61 8.60 -26.07 4.66
CA PRO A 61 8.91 -24.79 5.26
C PRO A 61 7.70 -24.26 6.05
N MET A 62 7.71 -24.56 7.34
CA MET A 62 6.71 -24.05 8.27
C MET A 62 6.93 -22.57 8.51
N PRO A 63 5.87 -21.75 8.58
CA PRO A 63 6.01 -20.42 9.14
C PRO A 63 6.61 -20.58 10.54
N ALA A 64 7.74 -19.93 10.81
CA ALA A 64 8.32 -19.96 12.15
C ALA A 64 7.32 -19.36 13.14
N PRO A 65 7.21 -19.90 14.38
CA PRO A 65 6.42 -19.28 15.42
C PRO A 65 6.93 -17.85 15.63
N VAL A 66 6.02 -16.89 15.63
CA VAL A 66 6.35 -15.48 15.87
C VAL A 66 6.70 -15.34 17.36
N PRO A 67 7.88 -14.82 17.72
CA PRO A 67 8.17 -14.51 19.12
C PRO A 67 7.28 -13.36 19.57
N GLY A 68 6.67 -13.47 20.73
CA GLY A 68 5.73 -12.49 21.26
C GLY A 68 4.28 -12.76 20.85
N LYS A 69 3.38 -11.88 21.29
CA LYS A 69 1.92 -12.03 21.12
C LYS A 69 1.27 -10.81 20.48
N LYS A 70 2.02 -9.73 20.34
CA LYS A 70 1.51 -8.42 19.93
C LYS A 70 2.33 -7.82 18.80
N ILE A 71 1.66 -7.12 17.89
CA ILE A 71 2.28 -6.22 16.92
C ILE A 71 1.89 -4.79 17.30
N MET A 72 2.87 -3.90 17.38
CA MET A 72 2.58 -2.47 17.56
C MET A 72 2.50 -1.79 16.21
N ILE A 73 1.44 -1.01 15.98
CA ILE A 73 1.27 -0.16 14.80
C ILE A 73 1.28 1.30 15.26
N ALA A 74 2.24 2.06 14.78
CA ALA A 74 2.32 3.48 15.02
C ALA A 74 1.96 4.27 13.75
N ALA A 75 1.08 5.25 13.90
CA ALA A 75 0.58 6.08 12.80
C ALA A 75 0.45 7.53 13.23
N SER A 76 0.47 8.45 12.25
CA SER A 76 0.21 9.87 12.53
C SER A 76 -1.11 10.06 13.28
N SER A 77 -1.11 10.83 14.36
CA SER A 77 -2.29 11.13 15.18
C SER A 77 -3.39 11.76 14.33
N ALA A 78 -3.05 12.66 13.42
CA ALA A 78 -4.02 13.26 12.48
C ALA A 78 -4.69 12.19 11.60
N ALA A 79 -3.93 11.22 11.11
CA ALA A 79 -4.46 10.11 10.31
C ALA A 79 -5.27 9.09 11.11
N MET A 80 -5.23 9.10 12.44
CA MET A 80 -5.99 8.20 13.31
C MET A 80 -7.31 8.81 13.82
N ILE A 81 -7.38 10.13 13.93
CA ILE A 81 -8.49 10.84 14.60
C ILE A 81 -9.42 11.50 13.59
N ASP A 82 -8.90 12.08 12.53
CA ASP A 82 -9.66 12.83 11.54
C ASP A 82 -10.30 11.89 10.51
N TYR A 83 -11.64 11.92 10.41
CA TYR A 83 -12.39 11.05 9.50
C TYR A 83 -11.97 11.18 8.02
N VAL A 84 -11.65 12.39 7.56
CA VAL A 84 -11.23 12.61 6.16
C VAL A 84 -9.84 12.05 5.89
N ARG A 85 -8.93 12.21 6.87
CA ARG A 85 -7.53 11.76 6.75
C ARG A 85 -7.35 10.27 7.08
N ASN A 86 -8.27 9.67 7.84
CA ASN A 86 -8.10 8.32 8.35
C ASN A 86 -8.58 7.22 7.40
N GLN A 87 -9.24 7.52 6.30
CA GLN A 87 -9.84 6.52 5.41
C GLN A 87 -8.82 5.47 4.93
N PHE A 88 -7.68 5.92 4.42
CA PHE A 88 -6.59 5.03 4.06
C PHE A 88 -6.09 4.22 5.27
N THR A 89 -5.82 4.91 6.38
CA THR A 89 -5.32 4.31 7.62
C THR A 89 -6.29 3.26 8.17
N LEU A 90 -7.58 3.54 8.17
CA LEU A 90 -8.63 2.64 8.67
C LEU A 90 -8.61 1.30 7.92
N HIS A 91 -8.66 1.33 6.60
CA HIS A 91 -8.70 0.10 5.79
C HIS A 91 -7.38 -0.71 5.89
N VAL A 92 -6.23 -0.04 5.98
CA VAL A 92 -4.95 -0.71 6.24
C VAL A 92 -4.95 -1.38 7.62
N LEU A 93 -5.42 -0.69 8.66
CA LEU A 93 -5.53 -1.25 10.01
C LEU A 93 -6.51 -2.43 10.09
N GLU A 94 -7.63 -2.38 9.35
CA GLU A 94 -8.56 -3.50 9.25
C GLU A 94 -7.86 -4.73 8.67
N GLY A 95 -7.17 -4.61 7.53
CA GLY A 95 -6.42 -5.70 6.92
C GLY A 95 -5.32 -6.25 7.84
N ALA A 96 -4.59 -5.37 8.52
CA ALA A 96 -3.56 -5.77 9.48
C ALA A 96 -4.17 -6.54 10.68
N ARG A 97 -5.32 -6.09 11.23
CA ARG A 97 -6.02 -6.76 12.33
C ARG A 97 -6.52 -8.15 11.93
N ASP A 98 -7.15 -8.26 10.76
CA ASP A 98 -7.62 -9.53 10.24
C ASP A 98 -6.46 -10.54 10.13
N ARG A 99 -5.34 -10.11 9.57
CA ARG A 99 -4.17 -10.97 9.39
C ARG A 99 -3.52 -11.35 10.72
N ALA A 100 -3.35 -10.39 11.62
CA ALA A 100 -2.82 -10.64 12.95
C ALA A 100 -3.70 -11.66 13.73
N GLN A 101 -5.02 -11.49 13.68
CA GLN A 101 -5.96 -12.42 14.32
C GLN A 101 -5.84 -13.85 13.75
N MET A 102 -5.66 -14.00 12.43
CA MET A 102 -5.43 -15.31 11.81
C MET A 102 -4.13 -15.97 12.32
N LEU A 103 -3.14 -15.18 12.70
CA LEU A 103 -1.86 -15.62 13.22
C LEU A 103 -1.84 -15.76 14.76
N GLY A 104 -2.94 -15.45 15.43
CA GLY A 104 -3.02 -15.46 16.90
C GLY A 104 -2.26 -14.32 17.58
N LEU A 105 -2.09 -13.19 16.89
CA LEU A 105 -1.42 -11.99 17.36
C LEU A 105 -2.43 -10.87 17.64
N ASP A 106 -2.19 -10.09 18.68
CA ASP A 106 -2.93 -8.88 18.98
C ASP A 106 -2.27 -7.66 18.34
N ILE A 107 -3.08 -6.65 17.97
CA ILE A 107 -2.58 -5.36 17.49
C ILE A 107 -2.77 -4.28 18.56
N ILE A 108 -1.68 -3.57 18.86
CA ILE A 108 -1.68 -2.35 19.67
C ILE A 108 -1.46 -1.18 18.70
N THR A 109 -2.31 -0.16 18.75
CA THR A 109 -2.13 1.06 17.97
C THR A 109 -1.62 2.20 18.83
N ARG A 110 -0.66 2.98 18.31
CA ARG A 110 -0.09 4.17 18.97
C ARG A 110 -0.13 5.37 18.02
N PRO A 111 -0.73 6.49 18.43
CA PRO A 111 -0.66 7.73 17.68
C PRO A 111 0.73 8.35 17.81
N ILE A 112 1.19 9.01 16.75
CA ILE A 112 2.41 9.82 16.73
C ILE A 112 2.01 11.22 16.30
N ALA A 113 2.20 12.22 17.17
CA ALA A 113 2.00 13.62 16.86
C ALA A 113 3.34 14.33 16.61
N ASP A 114 4.39 13.92 17.33
CA ASP A 114 5.71 14.56 17.28
C ASP A 114 6.87 13.59 17.57
N ALA A 115 8.08 14.14 17.65
CA ALA A 115 9.32 13.41 17.91
C ALA A 115 9.39 12.72 19.27
N SER A 116 8.66 13.20 20.26
CA SER A 116 8.64 12.60 21.60
C SER A 116 7.81 11.33 21.57
N ASP A 117 6.70 11.34 20.85
CA ASP A 117 5.86 10.17 20.63
C ASP A 117 6.62 9.08 19.86
N GLU A 118 7.38 9.44 18.80
CA GLU A 118 8.21 8.49 18.05
C GLU A 118 9.17 7.72 18.96
N ARG A 119 9.86 8.44 19.85
CA ARG A 119 10.80 7.84 20.80
C ARG A 119 10.08 6.98 21.82
N SER A 120 8.99 7.48 22.38
CA SER A 120 8.15 6.74 23.32
C SER A 120 7.64 5.43 22.75
N VAL A 121 7.20 5.42 21.49
CA VAL A 121 6.76 4.22 20.77
C VAL A 121 7.88 3.20 20.61
N LEU A 122 9.09 3.63 20.26
CA LEU A 122 10.25 2.75 20.15
C LEU A 122 10.64 2.18 21.51
N ASP A 123 10.68 2.99 22.57
CA ASP A 123 11.02 2.58 23.92
C ASP A 123 9.97 1.59 24.48
N GLU A 124 8.68 1.87 24.29
CA GLU A 124 7.58 0.96 24.68
C GLU A 124 7.68 -0.36 23.92
N ALA A 125 7.81 -0.32 22.60
CA ALA A 125 7.91 -1.53 21.79
C ALA A 125 9.18 -2.33 22.09
N GLY A 126 10.29 -1.67 22.42
CA GLY A 126 11.56 -2.30 22.79
C GLY A 126 11.50 -3.01 24.12
N SER A 127 10.86 -2.39 25.13
CA SER A 127 10.81 -2.90 26.51
C SER A 127 9.75 -4.00 26.74
N ASP A 128 8.67 -4.05 25.95
CA ASP A 128 7.61 -5.07 26.07
C ASP A 128 8.05 -6.38 25.38
N PRO A 129 8.35 -7.47 26.13
CA PRO A 129 8.76 -8.74 25.54
C PRO A 129 7.67 -9.41 24.69
N ASP A 130 6.40 -9.07 24.92
CA ASP A 130 5.29 -9.59 24.14
C ASP A 130 5.16 -8.89 22.76
N VAL A 131 5.78 -7.72 22.55
CA VAL A 131 5.78 -7.04 21.24
C VAL A 131 6.79 -7.71 20.32
N THR A 132 6.27 -8.30 19.24
CA THR A 132 7.04 -9.00 18.21
C THR A 132 7.85 -8.05 17.33
N GLY A 133 7.26 -6.91 16.98
CA GLY A 133 7.85 -5.92 16.10
C GLY A 133 6.91 -4.74 15.87
N LEU A 134 7.34 -3.79 15.05
CA LEU A 134 6.73 -2.49 14.87
C LEU A 134 6.38 -2.24 13.40
N LEU A 135 5.17 -1.77 13.15
CA LEU A 135 4.70 -1.28 11.86
C LEU A 135 4.52 0.23 11.94
N PHE A 136 5.24 0.97 11.10
CA PHE A 136 5.03 2.42 10.93
C PHE A 136 4.11 2.67 9.75
N LEU A 137 2.93 3.20 10.01
CA LEU A 137 1.91 3.49 9.00
C LEU A 137 1.93 4.97 8.63
N THR A 138 2.31 5.27 7.40
CA THR A 138 2.42 6.63 6.84
C THR A 138 3.38 7.56 7.58
N VAL A 139 4.32 7.00 8.31
CA VAL A 139 5.40 7.70 9.02
C VAL A 139 6.72 7.22 8.43
N ASP A 140 7.41 8.09 7.70
CA ASP A 140 8.63 7.77 6.96
C ASP A 140 9.57 8.99 6.84
N ASP A 141 9.51 9.91 7.80
CA ASP A 141 10.44 11.02 7.84
C ASP A 141 11.86 10.58 8.24
N GLU A 142 12.85 11.37 7.84
CA GLU A 142 14.25 11.00 7.95
C GLU A 142 14.70 10.82 9.42
N ARG A 143 14.13 11.60 10.34
CA ARG A 143 14.42 11.51 11.77
C ARG A 143 13.91 10.20 12.36
N MET A 144 12.65 9.80 12.04
CA MET A 144 12.07 8.54 12.47
C MET A 144 12.88 7.37 11.89
N LEU A 145 13.21 7.40 10.60
CA LEU A 145 14.06 6.39 9.98
C LEU A 145 15.44 6.28 10.65
N ALA A 146 16.01 7.40 11.13
CA ALA A 146 17.26 7.38 11.87
C ALA A 146 17.10 6.76 13.28
N ALA A 147 15.99 7.04 13.96
CA ALA A 147 15.72 6.50 15.32
C ALA A 147 15.59 4.97 15.31
N THR A 148 15.06 4.38 14.23
CA THR A 148 14.92 2.92 14.10
C THR A 148 16.27 2.18 13.98
N ARG A 149 17.39 2.87 13.77
CA ARG A 149 18.72 2.22 13.60
C ARG A 149 19.19 1.48 14.86
N ALA A 150 18.80 1.95 16.01
CA ALA A 150 19.17 1.36 17.30
C ALA A 150 18.07 0.45 17.88
N PHE A 151 17.03 0.18 17.09
CA PHE A 151 15.91 -0.63 17.52
C PHE A 151 16.12 -2.10 17.14
N ASP A 152 16.08 -2.98 18.13
CA ASP A 152 16.50 -4.39 17.98
C ASP A 152 15.41 -5.31 17.40
N LYS A 153 14.13 -4.87 17.41
CA LYS A 153 13.04 -5.67 16.87
C LYS A 153 12.76 -5.33 15.42
N PRO A 154 12.15 -6.24 14.64
CA PRO A 154 11.77 -5.98 13.26
C PRO A 154 10.86 -4.76 13.11
N VAL A 155 11.16 -3.95 12.08
CA VAL A 155 10.35 -2.80 11.69
C VAL A 155 9.96 -2.91 10.22
N VAL A 156 8.68 -2.65 9.91
CA VAL A 156 8.18 -2.57 8.55
C VAL A 156 7.44 -1.24 8.35
N LEU A 157 7.73 -0.56 7.26
CA LEU A 157 7.01 0.63 6.83
C LEU A 157 5.77 0.24 6.04
N ILE A 158 4.64 0.86 6.35
CA ILE A 158 3.40 0.74 5.59
C ILE A 158 3.10 2.07 4.91
N ASN A 159 2.99 2.04 3.58
CA ASN A 159 2.85 3.24 2.75
C ASN A 159 3.93 4.28 3.10
N GLY A 160 5.14 3.81 3.29
CA GLY A 160 6.34 4.57 3.59
C GLY A 160 7.52 4.08 2.75
N ASP A 161 8.55 4.90 2.61
CA ASP A 161 9.72 4.60 1.80
C ASP A 161 11.00 4.98 2.54
N ASP A 162 11.89 4.02 2.80
CA ASP A 162 13.26 4.29 3.24
C ASP A 162 14.17 4.43 2.00
N PRO A 163 14.66 5.66 1.70
CA PRO A 163 15.53 5.89 0.54
C PRO A 163 16.85 5.12 0.62
N HIS A 164 17.27 4.71 1.81
CA HIS A 164 18.48 3.93 2.03
C HIS A 164 18.24 2.41 2.03
N MET A 165 17.00 1.97 1.83
CA MET A 165 16.60 0.55 1.76
C MET A 165 17.04 -0.29 2.97
N ARG A 166 17.10 0.29 4.16
CA ARG A 166 17.46 -0.40 5.41
C ARG A 166 16.27 -1.09 6.05
N LEU A 167 15.07 -0.48 5.90
CA LEU A 167 13.83 -1.02 6.39
C LEU A 167 13.04 -1.68 5.27
N SER A 168 12.35 -2.76 5.62
CA SER A 168 11.37 -3.35 4.74
C SER A 168 10.12 -2.50 4.66
N SER A 169 9.46 -2.49 3.50
CA SER A 169 8.25 -1.69 3.28
C SER A 169 7.21 -2.41 2.44
N VAL A 170 5.94 -2.08 2.68
CA VAL A 170 4.80 -2.46 1.85
C VAL A 170 4.05 -1.21 1.44
N THR A 171 3.94 -0.99 0.14
CA THR A 171 3.30 0.20 -0.44
C THR A 171 2.40 -0.19 -1.61
N PRO A 172 1.43 0.65 -2.01
CA PRO A 172 0.90 0.53 -3.36
C PRO A 172 2.00 0.89 -4.36
N CYS A 173 1.92 0.39 -5.59
CA CYS A 173 2.82 0.79 -6.67
C CYS A 173 2.50 2.23 -7.11
N ASN A 174 2.84 3.23 -6.27
CA ASN A 174 2.44 4.64 -6.40
C ASN A 174 2.78 5.23 -7.77
N ARG A 175 3.99 4.97 -8.30
CA ARG A 175 4.43 5.48 -9.60
C ARG A 175 3.61 4.90 -10.73
N SER A 176 3.44 3.57 -10.77
CA SER A 176 2.63 2.90 -11.79
C SER A 176 1.14 3.25 -11.68
N ALA A 177 0.62 3.42 -10.46
CA ALA A 177 -0.77 3.83 -10.24
C ALA A 177 -1.08 5.18 -10.88
N ALA A 178 -0.22 6.19 -10.64
CA ALA A 178 -0.38 7.51 -11.25
C ALA A 178 -0.14 7.48 -12.76
N GLN A 179 0.81 6.66 -13.23
CA GLN A 179 1.04 6.46 -14.65
C GLN A 179 -0.20 5.88 -15.33
N LEU A 180 -0.80 4.81 -14.80
CA LEU A 180 -2.03 4.20 -15.34
C LEU A 180 -3.19 5.20 -15.42
N ALA A 181 -3.41 5.99 -14.37
CA ALA A 181 -4.43 7.03 -14.34
C ALA A 181 -4.19 8.09 -15.42
N THR A 182 -2.94 8.53 -15.55
CA THR A 182 -2.55 9.54 -16.55
C THR A 182 -2.67 8.99 -17.96
N ASP A 183 -2.20 7.77 -18.21
CA ASP A 183 -2.33 7.10 -19.51
C ASP A 183 -3.79 6.99 -19.93
N ARG A 184 -4.70 6.66 -18.98
CA ARG A 184 -6.14 6.62 -19.25
C ARG A 184 -6.69 7.98 -19.72
N LEU A 185 -6.29 9.07 -19.07
CA LEU A 185 -6.69 10.43 -19.50
C LEU A 185 -6.10 10.79 -20.88
N LEU A 186 -4.84 10.42 -21.11
CA LEU A 186 -4.16 10.66 -22.40
C LEU A 186 -4.78 9.82 -23.54
N ASP A 187 -5.23 8.59 -23.28
CA ASP A 187 -5.93 7.73 -24.22
C ASP A 187 -7.28 8.29 -24.65
N LEU A 188 -7.95 9.01 -23.75
CA LEU A 188 -9.19 9.74 -24.05
C LEU A 188 -8.96 11.03 -24.85
N GLY A 189 -7.71 11.44 -25.05
CA GLY A 189 -7.35 12.61 -25.83
C GLY A 189 -6.98 13.85 -25.02
N HIS A 190 -7.00 13.78 -23.69
CA HIS A 190 -6.54 14.91 -22.86
C HIS A 190 -5.05 15.16 -23.08
N ARG A 191 -4.67 16.43 -23.12
CA ARG A 191 -3.27 16.86 -23.29
C ARG A 191 -2.86 17.92 -22.25
N ARG A 192 -3.84 18.66 -21.73
CA ARG A 192 -3.68 19.65 -20.67
C ARG A 192 -4.32 19.07 -19.40
N ILE A 193 -3.49 18.41 -18.58
CA ILE A 193 -3.90 17.70 -17.38
C ILE A 193 -3.22 18.35 -16.18
N LEU A 194 -3.96 18.71 -15.14
CA LEU A 194 -3.41 19.14 -13.87
C LEU A 194 -3.22 17.93 -12.94
N PHE A 195 -2.16 17.95 -12.16
CA PHE A 195 -1.96 17.01 -11.06
C PHE A 195 -2.07 17.75 -9.73
N LEU A 196 -3.10 17.44 -8.96
CA LEU A 196 -3.37 18.04 -7.64
C LEU A 196 -2.89 17.13 -6.52
N MET A 197 -1.98 17.63 -5.69
CA MET A 197 -1.34 16.82 -4.65
C MET A 197 -1.00 17.60 -3.37
N ARG A 198 -0.83 16.87 -2.27
CA ARG A 198 -0.17 17.34 -1.06
C ARG A 198 1.29 16.86 -1.06
N PRO A 199 2.28 17.74 -1.13
CA PRO A 199 3.69 17.35 -1.14
C PRO A 199 4.20 16.89 0.23
N GLY A 200 5.47 16.51 0.33
CA GLY A 200 6.18 16.27 1.59
C GLY A 200 6.26 14.79 1.99
N ARG A 201 5.79 13.87 1.12
CA ARG A 201 6.00 12.44 1.33
C ARG A 201 6.52 11.79 0.05
N ARG A 202 7.49 10.91 0.20
CA ARG A 202 8.12 10.23 -0.93
C ARG A 202 7.15 9.37 -1.75
N THR A 203 6.16 8.77 -1.10
CA THR A 203 5.09 8.03 -1.80
C THR A 203 4.26 8.91 -2.73
N ILE A 204 4.08 10.19 -2.39
CA ILE A 204 3.37 11.16 -3.22
C ILE A 204 4.27 11.71 -4.33
N GLU A 205 5.55 11.92 -4.05
CA GLU A 205 6.54 12.26 -5.08
C GLU A 205 6.58 11.18 -6.17
N ARG A 206 6.49 9.89 -5.81
CA ARG A 206 6.38 8.79 -6.79
C ARG A 206 5.11 8.85 -7.63
N ARG A 207 3.97 9.31 -7.07
CA ARG A 207 2.75 9.56 -7.88
C ARG A 207 3.01 10.66 -8.90
N GLN A 208 3.68 11.73 -8.51
CA GLN A 208 4.06 12.81 -9.43
C GLN A 208 5.04 12.33 -10.51
N GLU A 209 6.04 11.52 -10.15
CA GLU A 209 6.95 10.90 -11.11
C GLU A 209 6.18 10.08 -12.15
N GLY A 210 5.21 9.26 -11.73
CA GLY A 210 4.37 8.45 -12.61
C GLY A 210 3.51 9.30 -13.56
N PHE A 211 2.94 10.40 -13.06
CA PHE A 211 2.24 11.38 -13.88
C PHE A 211 3.16 11.97 -14.96
N TRP A 212 4.35 12.41 -14.59
CA TRP A 212 5.33 12.96 -15.55
C TRP A 212 5.83 11.93 -16.56
N ASP A 213 6.02 10.67 -16.14
CA ASP A 213 6.45 9.60 -17.04
C ASP A 213 5.41 9.35 -18.13
N ALA A 214 4.13 9.27 -17.79
CA ALA A 214 3.06 9.09 -18.75
C ALA A 214 3.02 10.24 -19.77
N LEU A 215 3.15 11.49 -19.30
CA LEU A 215 3.22 12.66 -20.20
C LEU A 215 4.40 12.56 -21.17
N ARG A 216 5.62 12.27 -20.65
CA ARG A 216 6.83 12.12 -21.46
C ARG A 216 6.70 11.01 -22.51
N HIS A 217 6.13 9.88 -22.16
CA HIS A 217 5.89 8.75 -23.08
C HIS A 217 4.97 9.14 -24.24
N ARG A 218 4.12 10.15 -24.06
CA ARG A 218 3.23 10.70 -25.10
C ARG A 218 3.77 11.96 -25.75
N GLY A 219 5.06 12.29 -25.55
CA GLY A 219 5.73 13.46 -26.15
C GLY A 219 5.30 14.79 -25.55
N ILE A 220 4.67 14.79 -24.36
CA ILE A 220 4.30 16.01 -23.63
C ILE A 220 5.38 16.30 -22.61
N THR A 221 5.97 17.49 -22.66
CA THR A 221 6.96 17.94 -21.68
C THR A 221 6.24 18.39 -20.41
N PRO A 222 6.46 17.76 -19.24
CA PRO A 222 5.90 18.23 -17.98
C PRO A 222 6.45 19.62 -17.62
N THR A 223 5.56 20.49 -17.17
CA THR A 223 5.92 21.83 -16.69
C THR A 223 5.41 22.04 -15.26
N PRO A 224 6.04 22.91 -14.44
CA PRO A 224 5.64 23.12 -13.04
C PRO A 224 4.18 23.54 -12.87
N ASP A 225 3.62 24.31 -13.79
CA ASP A 225 2.24 24.79 -13.80
C ASP A 225 1.20 23.68 -13.99
N MET A 226 1.62 22.49 -14.42
CA MET A 226 0.76 21.29 -14.45
C MET A 226 0.56 20.69 -13.06
N THR A 227 1.28 21.13 -12.02
CA THR A 227 1.13 20.63 -10.65
C THR A 227 0.52 21.71 -9.76
N VAL A 228 -0.58 21.37 -9.10
CA VAL A 228 -1.24 22.19 -8.08
C VAL A 228 -1.00 21.52 -6.73
N THR A 229 -0.53 22.28 -5.74
CA THR A 229 -0.24 21.77 -4.41
C THR A 229 -1.16 22.37 -3.35
N VAL A 230 -1.48 21.55 -2.35
CA VAL A 230 -2.22 21.94 -1.15
C VAL A 230 -1.48 21.49 0.09
N ASP A 231 -1.76 22.13 1.22
CA ASP A 231 -1.04 21.87 2.47
C ASP A 231 -1.58 20.64 3.21
N ASP A 232 -2.81 20.20 2.89
CA ASP A 232 -3.44 19.04 3.53
C ASP A 232 -4.42 18.31 2.59
N TRP A 233 -4.91 17.13 3.02
CA TRP A 233 -5.83 16.26 2.27
C TRP A 233 -7.30 16.71 2.34
N LEU A 234 -7.58 17.88 2.84
CA LEU A 234 -8.94 18.41 3.00
C LEU A 234 -9.53 18.83 1.65
N PRO A 235 -10.78 18.42 1.33
CA PRO A 235 -11.45 18.80 0.09
C PRO A 235 -11.57 20.32 -0.09
N GLU A 236 -11.74 21.06 1.02
CA GLU A 236 -11.87 22.52 1.00
C GLU A 236 -10.60 23.20 0.45
N LEU A 237 -9.42 22.70 0.80
CA LEU A 237 -8.16 23.22 0.27
C LEU A 237 -8.01 22.93 -1.24
N ALA A 238 -8.44 21.75 -1.67
CA ALA A 238 -8.48 21.41 -3.09
C ALA A 238 -9.48 22.30 -3.85
N THR A 239 -10.65 22.55 -3.24
CA THR A 239 -11.67 23.47 -3.81
C THR A 239 -11.09 24.87 -4.01
N GLN A 240 -10.45 25.43 -2.97
CA GLN A 240 -9.83 26.75 -3.06
C GLN A 240 -8.71 26.80 -4.12
N ALA A 241 -7.79 25.84 -4.10
CA ALA A 241 -6.66 25.82 -5.03
C ALA A 241 -7.08 25.73 -6.49
N ILE A 242 -8.10 24.92 -6.82
CA ILE A 242 -8.63 24.81 -8.18
C ILE A 242 -9.46 26.04 -8.56
N ALA A 243 -10.25 26.61 -7.65
CA ALA A 243 -10.97 27.86 -7.89
C ALA A 243 -10.00 29.01 -8.19
N ASP A 244 -8.91 29.15 -7.41
CA ASP A 244 -7.86 30.16 -7.65
C ASP A 244 -7.18 29.96 -9.00
N ARG A 245 -6.91 28.70 -9.39
CA ARG A 245 -6.33 28.37 -10.70
C ARG A 245 -7.26 28.79 -11.85
N ILE A 246 -8.56 28.49 -11.73
CA ILE A 246 -9.55 28.89 -12.73
C ILE A 246 -9.69 30.43 -12.80
N ALA A 247 -9.70 31.10 -11.66
CA ALA A 247 -9.79 32.56 -11.62
C ALA A 247 -8.56 33.25 -12.25
N ALA A 248 -7.36 32.69 -12.04
CA ALA A 248 -6.11 33.27 -12.53
C ALA A 248 -5.89 33.06 -14.05
N SER A 249 -6.31 31.93 -14.61
CA SER A 249 -5.91 31.50 -15.97
C SER A 249 -7.10 31.09 -16.86
N GLY A 250 -8.34 31.15 -16.34
CA GLY A 250 -9.47 30.52 -16.99
C GLY A 250 -9.36 29.00 -16.99
N LEU A 251 -10.19 28.36 -17.81
CA LEU A 251 -10.16 26.90 -17.98
C LEU A 251 -9.09 26.51 -19.03
N ASP A 252 -7.82 26.52 -18.62
CA ASP A 252 -6.68 26.20 -19.47
C ASP A 252 -6.27 24.71 -19.42
N PHE A 253 -7.06 23.88 -18.76
CA PHE A 253 -6.90 22.43 -18.65
C PHE A 253 -8.21 21.71 -18.98
N THR A 254 -8.12 20.43 -19.33
CA THR A 254 -9.29 19.60 -19.68
C THR A 254 -9.48 18.41 -18.73
N ALA A 255 -8.50 18.13 -17.88
CA ALA A 255 -8.60 17.10 -16.87
C ALA A 255 -7.79 17.45 -15.63
N ILE A 256 -8.21 16.89 -14.49
CA ILE A 256 -7.51 16.94 -13.21
C ILE A 256 -7.32 15.50 -12.74
N LEU A 257 -6.06 15.10 -12.56
CA LEU A 257 -5.69 13.92 -11.79
C LEU A 257 -5.34 14.35 -10.36
N THR A 258 -5.86 13.67 -9.36
CA THR A 258 -5.54 14.00 -7.96
C THR A 258 -4.79 12.87 -7.27
N ALA A 259 -3.96 13.24 -6.30
CA ALA A 259 -3.21 12.27 -5.51
C ALA A 259 -4.05 11.55 -4.43
N GLY A 260 -5.36 11.79 -4.36
CA GLY A 260 -6.29 11.12 -3.46
C GLY A 260 -7.73 11.51 -3.75
N ASP A 261 -8.69 10.64 -3.43
CA ASP A 261 -10.12 10.83 -3.70
C ASP A 261 -10.72 12.03 -2.93
N SER A 262 -10.19 12.35 -1.74
CA SER A 262 -10.62 13.54 -0.98
C SER A 262 -10.31 14.83 -1.73
N LEU A 263 -9.13 14.91 -2.35
CA LEU A 263 -8.77 16.06 -3.19
C LEU A 263 -9.60 16.11 -4.48
N ALA A 264 -9.96 14.93 -5.04
CA ALA A 264 -10.84 14.86 -6.20
C ALA A 264 -12.22 15.40 -5.91
N ALA A 265 -12.80 15.11 -4.75
CA ALA A 265 -14.08 15.65 -4.33
C ALA A 265 -14.05 17.18 -4.28
N GLY A 266 -12.99 17.77 -3.72
CA GLY A 266 -12.80 19.22 -3.71
C GLY A 266 -12.59 19.82 -5.10
N ALA A 267 -11.81 19.17 -5.96
CA ALA A 267 -11.59 19.59 -7.34
C ALA A 267 -12.91 19.60 -8.15
N MET A 268 -13.74 18.54 -8.01
CA MET A 268 -15.07 18.49 -8.65
C MET A 268 -15.96 19.63 -8.16
N MET A 269 -15.96 19.91 -6.86
CA MET A 269 -16.73 21.01 -6.28
C MET A 269 -16.30 22.36 -6.86
N ALA A 270 -15.00 22.63 -6.96
CA ALA A 270 -14.47 23.87 -7.54
C ALA A 270 -14.90 24.07 -8.99
N VAL A 271 -14.76 23.03 -9.83
CA VAL A 271 -15.18 23.04 -11.22
C VAL A 271 -16.67 23.37 -11.35
N GLN A 272 -17.52 22.71 -10.57
CA GLN A 272 -18.97 22.92 -10.59
C GLN A 272 -19.38 24.29 -10.06
N GLN A 273 -18.74 24.81 -9.02
CA GLN A 273 -18.97 26.16 -8.49
C GLN A 273 -18.56 27.25 -9.46
N ALA A 274 -17.55 27.00 -10.29
CA ALA A 274 -17.14 27.90 -11.38
C ALA A 274 -18.07 27.85 -12.60
N GLY A 275 -19.16 27.05 -12.55
CA GLY A 275 -20.15 26.94 -13.63
C GLY A 275 -19.80 25.94 -14.73
N TYR A 276 -18.77 25.11 -14.52
CA TYR A 276 -18.37 24.06 -15.47
C TYR A 276 -18.91 22.70 -15.07
N SER A 277 -19.02 21.80 -16.03
CA SER A 277 -19.53 20.44 -15.84
C SER A 277 -18.43 19.40 -15.75
N VAL A 278 -18.59 18.43 -14.84
CA VAL A 278 -17.78 17.21 -14.78
C VAL A 278 -18.65 16.09 -15.32
N PRO A 279 -18.21 15.34 -16.32
CA PRO A 279 -16.91 15.37 -17.01
C PRO A 279 -16.90 16.22 -18.29
N ASP A 280 -17.99 16.93 -18.65
CA ASP A 280 -18.18 17.48 -19.99
C ASP A 280 -17.18 18.61 -20.34
N ASP A 281 -16.89 19.49 -19.40
CA ASP A 281 -15.88 20.55 -19.54
C ASP A 281 -14.52 20.10 -18.97
N VAL A 282 -14.53 19.44 -17.80
CA VAL A 282 -13.33 18.97 -17.10
C VAL A 282 -13.54 17.56 -16.60
N SER A 283 -12.70 16.64 -17.02
CA SER A 283 -12.61 15.31 -16.41
C SER A 283 -11.87 15.37 -15.07
N VAL A 284 -12.35 14.63 -14.06
CA VAL A 284 -11.68 14.51 -12.76
C VAL A 284 -11.45 13.04 -12.44
N MET A 285 -10.20 12.69 -12.13
CA MET A 285 -9.79 11.33 -11.77
C MET A 285 -9.10 11.34 -10.41
N GLY A 286 -9.57 10.46 -9.51
CA GLY A 286 -9.06 10.29 -8.16
C GLY A 286 -7.99 9.20 -8.05
N MET A 287 -7.62 8.94 -6.81
CA MET A 287 -6.75 7.83 -6.39
C MET A 287 -7.15 7.43 -4.99
N ASP A 288 -7.36 6.17 -4.73
CA ASP A 288 -7.63 5.44 -3.50
C ASP A 288 -8.81 4.46 -3.63
N ASP A 289 -9.85 4.79 -4.42
CA ASP A 289 -11.13 4.07 -4.56
C ASP A 289 -11.87 3.94 -3.21
N LEU A 290 -11.95 5.05 -2.51
CA LEU A 290 -12.72 5.11 -1.27
C LEU A 290 -14.22 4.89 -1.54
N PRO A 291 -14.98 4.28 -0.61
CA PRO A 291 -16.42 4.04 -0.80
C PRO A 291 -17.21 5.29 -1.22
N GLN A 292 -16.82 6.46 -0.73
CA GLN A 292 -17.44 7.74 -1.05
C GLN A 292 -17.32 8.14 -2.53
N ALA A 293 -16.28 7.67 -3.24
CA ALA A 293 -16.06 7.95 -4.65
C ALA A 293 -17.25 7.54 -5.53
N ALA A 294 -17.95 6.45 -5.17
CA ALA A 294 -19.11 5.96 -5.88
C ALA A 294 -20.37 6.82 -5.69
N PHE A 295 -20.41 7.65 -4.65
CA PHE A 295 -21.56 8.50 -4.28
C PHE A 295 -21.38 9.96 -4.65
N LEU A 296 -20.24 10.36 -5.19
CA LEU A 296 -20.04 11.69 -5.75
C LEU A 296 -20.93 11.91 -6.99
N ASN A 297 -21.17 13.14 -7.35
CA ASN A 297 -21.98 13.50 -8.52
C ASN A 297 -21.17 14.34 -9.52
N PRO A 298 -20.76 13.74 -10.67
CA PRO A 298 -20.92 12.33 -11.06
C PRO A 298 -20.04 11.38 -10.19
N PRO A 299 -20.32 10.05 -10.18
CA PRO A 299 -19.46 9.06 -9.52
C PRO A 299 -18.02 9.15 -10.02
N LEU A 300 -17.06 9.19 -9.09
CA LEU A 300 -15.64 9.45 -9.36
C LEU A 300 -14.95 8.24 -9.95
N SER A 301 -14.35 8.38 -11.13
CA SER A 301 -13.33 7.48 -11.66
C SER A 301 -12.05 7.65 -10.86
N THR A 302 -11.41 6.56 -10.50
CA THR A 302 -10.27 6.58 -9.57
C THR A 302 -9.33 5.41 -9.81
N VAL A 303 -8.23 5.34 -9.06
CA VAL A 303 -7.36 4.16 -9.01
C VAL A 303 -7.60 3.42 -7.71
N HIS A 304 -7.95 2.14 -7.80
CA HIS A 304 -8.07 1.27 -6.64
C HIS A 304 -6.71 1.00 -6.01
N ILE A 305 -6.58 1.33 -4.73
CA ILE A 305 -5.43 1.01 -3.87
C ILE A 305 -5.83 -0.15 -2.96
N PRO A 306 -5.13 -1.29 -2.99
CA PRO A 306 -5.48 -2.47 -2.19
C PRO A 306 -5.09 -2.31 -0.71
N MET A 307 -5.77 -1.40 0.00
CA MET A 307 -5.38 -0.96 1.35
C MET A 307 -5.39 -2.08 2.38
N ARG A 308 -6.40 -2.96 2.34
CA ARG A 308 -6.50 -4.11 3.27
C ARG A 308 -5.37 -5.09 3.02
N GLU A 309 -5.07 -5.39 1.76
CA GLU A 309 -3.98 -6.28 1.35
C GLU A 309 -2.61 -5.71 1.73
N ILE A 310 -2.44 -4.38 1.69
CA ILE A 310 -1.24 -3.71 2.19
C ILE A 310 -1.05 -4.01 3.69
N GLY A 311 -2.11 -3.85 4.49
CA GLY A 311 -2.08 -4.17 5.92
C GLY A 311 -1.77 -5.65 6.20
N MET A 312 -2.44 -6.55 5.50
CA MET A 312 -2.20 -8.01 5.61
C MET A 312 -0.75 -8.37 5.24
N THR A 313 -0.27 -7.85 4.11
CA THR A 313 1.09 -8.12 3.62
C THR A 313 2.16 -7.58 4.57
N ALA A 314 1.91 -6.44 5.21
CA ALA A 314 2.84 -5.87 6.19
C ALA A 314 2.98 -6.77 7.44
N VAL A 315 1.89 -7.36 7.92
CA VAL A 315 1.92 -8.32 9.02
C VAL A 315 2.69 -9.58 8.62
N ASP A 316 2.47 -10.10 7.41
CA ASP A 316 3.22 -11.25 6.90
C ASP A 316 4.71 -10.95 6.75
N LEU A 317 5.06 -9.76 6.22
CA LEU A 317 6.43 -9.33 6.08
C LEU A 317 7.14 -9.18 7.43
N LEU A 318 6.44 -8.60 8.43
CA LEU A 318 6.96 -8.50 9.79
C LEU A 318 7.22 -9.88 10.39
N ARG A 319 6.27 -10.80 10.26
CA ARG A 319 6.43 -12.20 10.71
C ARG A 319 7.65 -12.86 10.08
N ASP A 320 7.84 -12.70 8.77
CA ASP A 320 8.99 -13.28 8.05
C ASP A 320 10.33 -12.76 8.60
N LEU A 321 10.39 -11.48 8.99
CA LEU A 321 11.58 -10.87 9.59
C LEU A 321 11.88 -11.42 10.99
N CYS A 322 10.87 -11.96 11.69
CA CYS A 322 11.05 -12.55 13.03
C CYS A 322 11.65 -13.96 13.01
N THR A 323 11.87 -14.58 11.84
CA THR A 323 12.31 -15.98 11.74
C THR A 323 13.78 -16.22 12.08
N GLY A 324 14.53 -15.18 12.48
CA GLY A 324 15.93 -15.28 12.88
C GLY A 324 16.92 -15.59 11.74
N VAL A 325 16.45 -15.74 10.51
CA VAL A 325 17.32 -15.83 9.35
C VAL A 325 17.66 -14.39 8.93
N PRO A 326 18.94 -14.03 8.73
CA PRO A 326 19.29 -12.73 8.22
C PRO A 326 18.54 -12.47 6.91
N ALA A 327 17.50 -11.65 6.97
CA ALA A 327 16.68 -11.33 5.81
C ALA A 327 17.14 -9.98 5.26
N LEU A 328 17.31 -9.93 3.94
CA LEU A 328 17.47 -8.64 3.25
C LEU A 328 16.20 -7.81 3.42
N SER A 329 16.36 -6.51 3.56
CA SER A 329 15.23 -5.59 3.50
C SER A 329 14.50 -5.74 2.18
N ARG A 330 13.18 -5.81 2.22
CA ARG A 330 12.31 -6.04 1.06
C ARG A 330 11.38 -4.86 0.87
N ARG A 331 11.28 -4.36 -0.35
CA ARG A 331 10.21 -3.45 -0.76
C ARG A 331 9.17 -4.25 -1.54
N ILE A 332 7.94 -4.29 -1.03
CA ILE A 332 6.80 -4.94 -1.67
C ILE A 332 5.86 -3.85 -2.18
N GLU A 333 5.64 -3.82 -3.47
CA GLU A 333 4.69 -2.91 -4.10
C GLU A 333 3.49 -3.71 -4.62
N LEU A 334 2.29 -3.37 -4.13
CA LEU A 334 1.06 -4.03 -4.54
C LEU A 334 0.48 -3.33 -5.77
N ALA A 335 0.02 -4.15 -6.72
CA ALA A 335 -0.57 -3.68 -7.96
C ALA A 335 -1.87 -2.91 -7.70
N CYS A 336 -2.06 -1.83 -8.47
CA CYS A 336 -3.24 -1.00 -8.49
C CYS A 336 -3.94 -1.13 -9.85
N HIS A 337 -5.20 -0.72 -9.95
CA HIS A 337 -5.94 -0.72 -11.21
C HIS A 337 -6.90 0.47 -11.29
N VAL A 338 -7.21 0.88 -12.50
CA VAL A 338 -8.17 1.97 -12.76
C VAL A 338 -9.59 1.45 -12.55
N VAL A 339 -10.39 2.22 -11.83
CA VAL A 339 -11.84 2.01 -11.65
C VAL A 339 -12.57 3.11 -12.41
N GLU A 340 -13.16 2.74 -13.54
CA GLU A 340 -13.89 3.67 -14.37
C GLU A 340 -15.31 3.91 -13.84
N ARG A 341 -15.67 5.19 -13.69
CA ARG A 341 -17.02 5.64 -13.35
C ARG A 341 -17.46 6.74 -14.34
N ARG A 342 -18.07 7.82 -13.86
CA ARG A 342 -18.68 8.82 -14.74
C ARG A 342 -18.03 10.20 -14.69
N SER A 343 -16.92 10.39 -13.96
CA SER A 343 -16.25 11.69 -13.84
C SER A 343 -15.17 11.94 -14.90
N VAL A 344 -15.00 11.01 -15.84
CA VAL A 344 -14.00 11.11 -16.91
C VAL A 344 -14.64 10.80 -18.26
N SER A 345 -14.33 11.60 -19.27
CA SER A 345 -14.77 11.42 -20.67
C SER A 345 -13.74 12.02 -21.63
N ALA A 346 -13.93 11.87 -22.94
CA ALA A 346 -13.11 12.61 -23.92
C ALA A 346 -13.31 14.13 -23.79
N PRO A 347 -12.28 14.96 -24.01
CA PRO A 347 -12.39 16.41 -23.91
C PRO A 347 -13.37 16.99 -24.94
N ALA A 348 -14.02 18.10 -24.59
CA ALA A 348 -14.88 18.84 -25.50
C ALA A 348 -14.11 19.20 -26.78
N GLY A 349 -14.66 18.87 -27.93
CA GLY A 349 -14.00 19.07 -29.27
C GLY A 349 -13.39 17.79 -29.88
N MET A 350 -13.36 16.67 -29.15
CA MET A 350 -13.06 15.34 -29.69
C MET A 350 -14.26 14.39 -29.65
N ARG A 351 -15.43 14.87 -29.17
CA ARG A 351 -16.70 14.13 -29.15
C ARG A 351 -17.46 14.19 -30.44
#